data_d9702c0305cf93f51e10f31baa705dfd
#
_entry.id   d9702c0305cf93f51e10f31baa705dfd
#
_cell.length_a   1.000
_cell.length_b   1.000
_cell.length_c   1.000
_cell.angle_alpha   90.00
_cell.angle_beta   90.00
_cell.angle_gamma   90.00
#
_symmetry.space_group_name_H-M   'P 1'
#
loop_
_entity.id
_entity.type
_entity.pdbx_description
1 polymer ?
#
loop_
_entity_poly.entity_id
_entity_poly.type
_entity_poly.pdbx_seq_one_letter_code
_entity_poly.pdbx_strand_id
1 'polypeptide(L)'
;SAMNINPAGSSIFNYNQATISLSSFNKSNNASYFGTNSKTNENSLDINQLGAVFVFNDNNAKSGWKKFALGLNYENANNFDDYIVSQGVNPYNSMDSYFLRFANSRPGNIDGLYYSDLDFIDQQTLLGYDSVLIEYDSTLDSYYTNVPNTGNYYHRNTIQAKGYNGKFTANFSGAYEDKLYLGMNMNLHFTDYVRSSSLYESNSNTPYPTDFSVNSARFNNELYTYGSGFSLNLGAIYKATDNVRVGLAYETPTWYRLNDELTQSISSNYIYTNPSTSISNSGQASINPNVVNVYPTYKIQTPSKLTASGTFLFGKKGLLSV
;
A
#
# COMPACT_ATOMS: atom_id res chain seq x y z
N SER A 1 -2.98 -21.32 6.74
CA SER A 1 -3.66 -22.19 7.72
C SER A 1 -4.80 -22.93 7.06
N ALA A 2 -4.97 -24.23 7.37
CA ALA A 2 -6.11 -25.04 6.86
C ALA A 2 -7.47 -24.41 7.22
N MET A 3 -7.57 -23.77 8.40
CA MET A 3 -8.77 -23.05 8.85
C MET A 3 -9.15 -21.88 7.93
N ASN A 4 -8.19 -21.24 7.27
CA ASN A 4 -8.46 -20.12 6.37
C ASN A 4 -9.01 -20.57 5.01
N ILE A 5 -8.69 -21.80 4.59
CA ILE A 5 -9.23 -22.41 3.36
C ILE A 5 -10.63 -22.94 3.61
N ASN A 6 -10.79 -23.73 4.69
CA ASN A 6 -12.08 -24.27 5.09
C ASN A 6 -12.19 -24.28 6.64
N PRO A 7 -13.08 -23.48 7.23
CA PRO A 7 -13.24 -23.38 8.68
C PRO A 7 -13.53 -24.70 9.39
N ALA A 8 -14.15 -25.67 8.72
CA ALA A 8 -14.41 -26.98 9.28
C ALA A 8 -13.15 -27.81 9.54
N GLY A 9 -12.01 -27.40 8.95
CA GLY A 9 -10.73 -28.12 9.07
C GLY A 9 -10.18 -28.19 10.48
N SER A 10 -10.52 -27.25 11.36
CA SER A 10 -10.05 -27.27 12.76
C SER A 10 -10.63 -28.40 13.59
N SER A 11 -11.83 -28.88 13.30
CA SER A 11 -12.43 -30.03 13.99
C SER A 11 -11.91 -31.40 13.51
N ILE A 12 -11.04 -31.42 12.47
CA ILE A 12 -10.31 -32.63 12.05
C ILE A 12 -9.16 -32.94 13.01
N PHE A 13 -8.60 -31.93 13.69
CA PHE A 13 -7.52 -32.13 14.66
C PHE A 13 -7.99 -33.02 15.83
N ASN A 14 -7.07 -33.86 16.32
CA ASN A 14 -7.35 -34.76 17.45
C ASN A 14 -6.80 -34.21 18.77
N TYR A 15 -5.88 -33.26 18.71
CA TYR A 15 -5.17 -32.69 19.87
C TYR A 15 -5.05 -31.17 19.73
N ASN A 16 -4.88 -30.50 20.86
CA ASN A 16 -4.54 -29.08 20.88
C ASN A 16 -3.21 -28.87 20.17
N GLN A 17 -3.16 -27.83 19.36
CA GLN A 17 -1.95 -27.49 18.61
C GLN A 17 -1.73 -25.97 18.62
N ALA A 18 -0.48 -25.58 18.63
CA ALA A 18 -0.06 -24.21 18.40
C ALA A 18 1.01 -24.20 17.31
N THR A 19 0.99 -23.19 16.47
CA THR A 19 1.93 -23.04 15.35
C THR A 19 2.39 -21.59 15.25
N ILE A 20 3.65 -21.42 14.87
CA ILE A 20 4.22 -20.15 14.45
C ILE A 20 4.94 -20.38 13.13
N SER A 21 4.79 -19.44 12.20
CA SER A 21 5.60 -19.43 10.98
C SER A 21 6.19 -18.05 10.73
N LEU A 22 7.42 -18.06 10.23
CA LEU A 22 8.16 -16.89 9.81
C LEU A 22 8.30 -16.95 8.29
N SER A 23 8.22 -15.80 7.65
CA SER A 23 8.47 -15.64 6.21
C SER A 23 9.58 -14.63 5.99
N SER A 24 10.54 -14.98 5.15
CA SER A 24 11.54 -14.06 4.63
C SER A 24 11.16 -13.70 3.19
N PHE A 25 10.98 -12.42 2.94
CA PHE A 25 10.68 -11.89 1.61
C PHE A 25 11.95 -11.26 1.04
N ASN A 26 12.21 -11.55 -0.22
CA ASN A 26 13.27 -10.91 -0.99
C ASN A 26 12.65 -10.42 -2.28
N LYS A 27 12.52 -9.10 -2.42
CA LYS A 27 11.96 -8.44 -3.60
C LYS A 27 13.08 -7.79 -4.38
N SER A 28 13.08 -8.00 -5.70
CA SER A 28 14.02 -7.37 -6.62
C SER A 28 13.24 -6.61 -7.68
N ASN A 29 13.46 -5.30 -7.75
CA ASN A 29 12.81 -4.41 -8.70
C ASN A 29 13.80 -3.97 -9.77
N ASN A 30 13.38 -4.02 -11.03
CA ASN A 30 14.11 -3.47 -12.16
C ASN A 30 13.24 -2.37 -12.79
N ALA A 31 13.75 -1.16 -12.83
CA ALA A 31 13.09 -0.04 -13.47
C ALA A 31 13.91 0.46 -14.65
N SER A 32 13.25 0.82 -15.74
CA SER A 32 13.86 1.45 -16.90
C SER A 32 13.23 2.83 -17.12
N TYR A 33 14.05 3.86 -17.21
CA TYR A 33 13.61 5.24 -17.42
C TYR A 33 14.54 5.95 -18.39
N PHE A 34 14.03 6.37 -19.55
CA PHE A 34 14.81 6.98 -20.64
C PHE A 34 16.13 6.26 -20.92
N GLY A 35 16.09 4.92 -21.08
CA GLY A 35 17.24 4.10 -21.41
C GLY A 35 18.17 3.78 -20.22
N THR A 36 17.94 4.33 -19.05
CA THR A 36 18.69 3.98 -17.83
C THR A 36 17.97 2.89 -17.05
N ASN A 37 18.68 1.83 -16.71
CA ASN A 37 18.15 0.72 -15.91
C ASN A 37 18.65 0.85 -14.47
N SER A 38 17.74 0.69 -13.53
CA SER A 38 18.02 0.70 -12.08
C SER A 38 17.52 -0.59 -11.45
N LYS A 39 18.30 -1.15 -10.56
CA LYS A 39 17.92 -2.35 -9.81
C LYS A 39 17.98 -2.04 -8.32
N THR A 40 16.94 -2.44 -7.60
CA THR A 40 16.86 -2.35 -6.14
C THR A 40 16.44 -3.67 -5.55
N ASN A 41 16.87 -3.94 -4.32
CA ASN A 41 16.48 -5.13 -3.57
C ASN A 41 15.96 -4.69 -2.21
N GLU A 42 14.89 -5.34 -1.76
CA GLU A 42 14.32 -5.17 -0.41
C GLU A 42 14.18 -6.54 0.24
N ASN A 43 14.60 -6.63 1.50
CA ASN A 43 14.52 -7.85 2.29
C ASN A 43 13.75 -7.56 3.56
N SER A 44 12.74 -8.39 3.86
CA SER A 44 12.03 -8.32 5.13
C SER A 44 11.85 -9.69 5.75
N LEU A 45 11.73 -9.74 7.08
CA LEU A 45 11.43 -10.93 7.86
C LEU A 45 10.20 -10.65 8.70
N ASP A 46 9.15 -11.46 8.49
CA ASP A 46 7.87 -11.27 9.16
C ASP A 46 7.40 -12.51 9.89
N ILE A 47 6.61 -12.30 10.95
CA ILE A 47 5.75 -13.34 11.50
C ILE A 47 4.58 -13.50 10.53
N ASN A 48 4.64 -14.55 9.71
CA ASN A 48 3.61 -14.82 8.70
C ASN A 48 2.32 -15.32 9.35
N GLN A 49 2.44 -16.18 10.38
CA GLN A 49 1.29 -16.78 11.04
C GLN A 49 1.63 -17.14 12.49
N LEU A 50 0.65 -16.91 13.37
CA LEU A 50 0.61 -17.40 14.75
C LEU A 50 -0.78 -17.96 15.00
N GLY A 51 -0.89 -19.24 15.38
CA GLY A 51 -2.20 -19.85 15.57
C GLY A 51 -2.22 -20.94 16.62
N ALA A 52 -3.40 -21.14 17.21
CA ALA A 52 -3.68 -22.23 18.13
C ALA A 52 -5.07 -22.80 17.85
N VAL A 53 -5.21 -24.12 18.06
CA VAL A 53 -6.48 -24.84 18.02
C VAL A 53 -6.63 -25.61 19.30
N PHE A 54 -7.77 -25.44 19.95
CA PHE A 54 -8.19 -26.16 21.15
C PHE A 54 -9.30 -27.13 20.77
N VAL A 55 -9.12 -28.40 21.10
CA VAL A 55 -10.03 -29.50 20.72
C VAL A 55 -10.72 -30.06 21.95
N PHE A 56 -12.04 -30.13 21.91
CA PHE A 56 -12.89 -30.64 22.95
C PHE A 56 -13.61 -31.91 22.43
N ASN A 57 -13.24 -33.06 22.93
CA ASN A 57 -13.85 -34.33 22.55
C ASN A 57 -14.92 -34.74 23.57
N ASP A 58 -16.09 -35.17 23.08
CA ASP A 58 -17.14 -35.80 23.87
C ASP A 58 -17.51 -37.15 23.27
N ASN A 59 -16.79 -38.17 23.72
CA ASN A 59 -16.99 -39.55 23.24
C ASN A 59 -18.34 -40.17 23.72
N ASN A 60 -18.98 -39.53 24.69
CA ASN A 60 -20.24 -40.04 25.29
C ASN A 60 -21.46 -39.24 24.80
N ALA A 61 -21.27 -38.28 23.87
CA ALA A 61 -22.36 -37.46 23.37
C ALA A 61 -23.46 -38.27 22.70
N LYS A 62 -24.65 -38.25 23.28
CA LYS A 62 -25.87 -38.88 22.72
C LYS A 62 -26.41 -38.10 21.51
N SER A 63 -25.98 -36.84 21.36
CA SER A 63 -26.42 -35.92 20.32
C SER A 63 -25.80 -36.15 18.93
N GLY A 64 -24.81 -37.06 18.80
CA GLY A 64 -24.02 -37.25 17.57
C GLY A 64 -22.88 -36.25 17.38
N TRP A 65 -22.84 -35.12 18.09
CA TRP A 65 -21.72 -34.17 18.07
C TRP A 65 -20.60 -34.72 18.94
N LYS A 66 -19.54 -35.22 18.28
CA LYS A 66 -18.42 -35.91 18.94
C LYS A 66 -17.26 -34.99 19.29
N LYS A 67 -17.16 -33.86 18.61
CA LYS A 67 -16.01 -32.97 18.75
C LYS A 67 -16.40 -31.53 18.48
N PHE A 68 -15.83 -30.61 19.26
CA PHE A 68 -15.82 -29.18 18.98
C PHE A 68 -14.39 -28.69 18.97
N ALA A 69 -14.09 -27.65 18.17
CA ALA A 69 -12.82 -26.99 18.19
C ALA A 69 -12.99 -25.47 18.17
N LEU A 70 -12.11 -24.81 18.92
CA LEU A 70 -11.92 -23.38 18.94
C LEU A 70 -10.54 -23.06 18.38
N GLY A 71 -10.46 -22.23 17.35
CA GLY A 71 -9.22 -21.79 16.75
C GLY A 71 -9.04 -20.29 16.89
N LEU A 72 -7.80 -19.87 17.16
CA LEU A 72 -7.38 -18.48 17.08
C LEU A 72 -6.18 -18.41 16.15
N ASN A 73 -6.20 -17.48 15.21
CA ASN A 73 -5.12 -17.34 14.24
C ASN A 73 -4.89 -15.89 13.89
N TYR A 74 -3.63 -15.48 13.91
CA TYR A 74 -3.12 -14.28 13.28
C TYR A 74 -2.42 -14.67 11.98
N GLU A 75 -2.62 -13.88 10.94
CA GLU A 75 -1.98 -14.04 9.63
C GLU A 75 -1.58 -12.69 9.07
N ASN A 76 -0.33 -12.55 8.66
CA ASN A 76 0.09 -11.49 7.78
C ASN A 76 -0.31 -11.86 6.35
N ALA A 77 -1.42 -11.31 5.88
CA ALA A 77 -2.00 -11.66 4.57
C ALA A 77 -1.20 -11.07 3.40
N ASN A 78 -0.65 -9.85 3.59
CA ASN A 78 0.20 -9.18 2.59
C ASN A 78 1.28 -8.37 3.29
N ASN A 79 2.52 -8.51 2.83
CA ASN A 79 3.63 -7.62 3.16
C ASN A 79 3.79 -6.59 2.03
N PHE A 80 3.74 -5.31 2.38
CA PHE A 80 3.85 -4.19 1.44
C PHE A 80 5.25 -3.62 1.31
N ASP A 81 6.21 -4.12 2.11
CA ASP A 81 7.58 -3.62 2.06
C ASP A 81 8.12 -3.71 0.64
N ASP A 82 8.50 -2.56 0.10
CA ASP A 82 9.03 -2.44 -1.26
C ASP A 82 9.92 -1.20 -1.40
N TYR A 83 10.95 -1.29 -2.25
CA TYR A 83 11.85 -0.19 -2.54
C TYR A 83 12.17 -0.14 -4.03
N ILE A 84 11.77 0.97 -4.67
CA ILE A 84 11.93 1.16 -6.10
C ILE A 84 12.69 2.46 -6.35
N VAL A 85 13.70 2.42 -7.20
CA VAL A 85 14.39 3.60 -7.73
C VAL A 85 14.29 3.57 -9.24
N SER A 86 13.80 4.68 -9.80
CA SER A 86 13.77 4.94 -11.23
C SER A 86 14.53 6.23 -11.51
N GLN A 87 15.54 6.20 -12.38
CA GLN A 87 16.37 7.37 -12.65
C GLN A 87 16.84 7.41 -14.11
N GLY A 88 17.08 8.62 -14.59
CA GLY A 88 17.55 8.85 -15.95
C GLY A 88 17.39 10.32 -16.35
N VAL A 89 17.82 10.64 -17.57
CA VAL A 89 17.68 11.99 -18.12
C VAL A 89 16.44 12.05 -18.99
N ASN A 90 15.48 12.88 -18.58
CA ASN A 90 14.30 13.22 -19.37
C ASN A 90 14.64 14.37 -20.33
N PRO A 91 14.59 14.17 -21.64
CA PRO A 91 14.93 15.24 -22.59
C PRO A 91 13.79 16.23 -22.85
N TYR A 92 12.58 16.01 -22.29
CA TYR A 92 11.37 16.74 -22.66
C TYR A 92 10.77 17.57 -21.54
N ASN A 93 10.57 16.97 -20.36
CA ASN A 93 9.73 17.56 -19.32
C ASN A 93 10.45 17.58 -17.98
N SER A 94 10.40 18.76 -17.33
CA SER A 94 10.76 18.94 -15.94
C SER A 94 9.57 18.72 -15.02
N MET A 95 9.82 18.58 -13.71
CA MET A 95 8.77 18.43 -12.70
C MET A 95 7.87 19.66 -12.55
N ASP A 96 8.33 20.84 -12.96
CA ASP A 96 7.56 22.08 -12.96
C ASP A 96 6.24 21.97 -13.72
N SER A 97 6.24 21.16 -14.78
CA SER A 97 5.03 20.91 -15.59
C SER A 97 3.87 20.32 -14.79
N TYR A 98 4.16 19.57 -13.71
CA TYR A 98 3.15 19.11 -12.77
C TYR A 98 2.49 20.30 -12.05
N PHE A 99 3.28 21.20 -11.48
CA PHE A 99 2.79 22.37 -10.75
C PHE A 99 2.09 23.37 -11.67
N LEU A 100 2.65 23.65 -12.85
CA LEU A 100 2.04 24.51 -13.86
C LEU A 100 0.66 24.03 -14.30
N ARG A 101 0.47 22.72 -14.42
CA ARG A 101 -0.85 22.17 -14.78
C ARG A 101 -1.92 22.50 -13.75
N PHE A 102 -1.59 22.42 -12.46
CA PHE A 102 -2.51 22.80 -11.39
C PHE A 102 -2.69 24.32 -11.34
N ALA A 103 -1.60 25.07 -11.34
CA ALA A 103 -1.60 26.52 -11.26
C ALA A 103 -2.43 27.17 -12.38
N ASN A 104 -2.25 26.75 -13.62
CA ASN A 104 -2.98 27.28 -14.77
C ASN A 104 -4.40 26.67 -14.96
N SER A 105 -4.80 25.72 -14.14
CA SER A 105 -6.19 25.26 -14.12
C SER A 105 -7.12 26.18 -13.30
N ARG A 106 -6.54 27.00 -12.41
CA ARG A 106 -7.25 27.97 -11.57
C ARG A 106 -6.42 29.28 -11.54
N PRO A 107 -6.58 30.16 -12.54
CA PRO A 107 -5.85 31.40 -12.62
C PRO A 107 -6.15 32.32 -11.42
N GLY A 108 -5.23 33.21 -11.13
CA GLY A 108 -5.22 34.09 -9.97
C GLY A 108 -3.96 33.89 -9.13
N ASN A 109 -3.53 34.91 -8.42
CA ASN A 109 -2.32 34.88 -7.60
C ASN A 109 -2.55 34.07 -6.32
N ILE A 110 -1.67 33.07 -6.05
CA ILE A 110 -1.68 32.24 -4.84
C ILE A 110 -0.84 32.84 -3.69
N ASP A 111 -0.08 33.90 -3.97
CA ASP A 111 0.82 34.50 -3.00
C ASP A 111 0.11 34.96 -1.72
N GLY A 112 0.73 34.69 -0.58
CA GLY A 112 0.23 35.06 0.75
C GLY A 112 -0.91 34.24 1.28
N LEU A 113 -1.34 33.17 0.61
CA LEU A 113 -2.37 32.26 1.12
C LEU A 113 -1.76 31.18 2.05
N TYR A 114 -2.54 30.71 3.00
CA TYR A 114 -2.12 29.67 3.95
C TYR A 114 -2.44 28.28 3.41
N TYR A 115 -1.42 27.42 3.34
CA TYR A 115 -1.54 26.04 2.81
C TYR A 115 -2.68 25.23 3.45
N SER A 116 -2.92 25.41 4.76
CA SER A 116 -3.98 24.70 5.51
C SER A 116 -5.41 25.01 5.04
N ASP A 117 -5.60 26.16 4.43
CA ASP A 117 -6.92 26.67 4.05
C ASP A 117 -7.26 26.37 2.58
N LEU A 118 -6.30 25.79 1.86
CA LEU A 118 -6.39 25.53 0.43
C LEU A 118 -6.89 24.12 0.13
N ASP A 119 -7.59 23.98 -0.99
CA ASP A 119 -7.85 22.67 -1.56
C ASP A 119 -6.59 22.06 -2.20
N PHE A 120 -6.66 20.80 -2.62
CA PHE A 120 -5.50 20.08 -3.17
C PHE A 120 -4.88 20.78 -4.39
N ILE A 121 -5.69 21.37 -5.28
CA ILE A 121 -5.20 22.05 -6.49
C ILE A 121 -4.37 23.28 -6.10
N ASP A 122 -4.92 24.11 -5.23
CA ASP A 122 -4.25 25.32 -4.75
C ASP A 122 -3.05 25.00 -3.88
N GLN A 123 -3.08 23.92 -3.08
CA GLN A 123 -1.91 23.44 -2.35
C GLN A 123 -0.75 23.06 -3.27
N GLN A 124 -1.02 22.37 -4.41
CA GLN A 124 0.03 22.07 -5.38
C GLN A 124 0.57 23.34 -6.03
N THR A 125 -0.31 24.30 -6.35
CA THR A 125 0.09 25.60 -6.89
C THR A 125 1.00 26.35 -5.92
N LEU A 126 0.62 26.44 -4.64
CA LEU A 126 1.42 27.11 -3.61
C LEU A 126 2.78 26.46 -3.40
N LEU A 127 2.85 25.12 -3.37
CA LEU A 127 4.12 24.39 -3.29
C LEU A 127 5.05 24.73 -4.46
N GLY A 128 4.51 24.77 -5.67
CA GLY A 128 5.28 25.16 -6.87
C GLY A 128 5.74 26.61 -6.81
N TYR A 129 4.89 27.53 -6.37
CA TYR A 129 5.16 28.96 -6.25
C TYR A 129 6.20 29.25 -5.15
N ASP A 130 5.97 28.81 -3.92
CA ASP A 130 6.85 29.04 -2.78
C ASP A 130 8.23 28.39 -2.97
N SER A 131 8.30 27.29 -3.72
CA SER A 131 9.57 26.65 -4.10
C SER A 131 10.28 27.32 -5.27
N VAL A 132 9.75 28.41 -5.79
CA VAL A 132 10.31 29.15 -6.93
C VAL A 132 10.33 28.35 -8.24
N LEU A 133 9.70 27.18 -8.31
CA LEU A 133 9.60 26.40 -9.56
C LEU A 133 8.74 27.09 -10.60
N ILE A 134 7.68 27.78 -10.15
CA ILE A 134 6.77 28.55 -10.99
C ILE A 134 6.57 29.94 -10.40
N GLU A 135 6.21 30.89 -11.24
CA GLU A 135 5.95 32.27 -10.86
C GLU A 135 4.69 32.78 -11.56
N TYR A 136 4.03 33.78 -10.96
CA TYR A 136 2.78 34.35 -11.47
C TYR A 136 3.02 35.61 -12.30
N ASP A 137 2.50 35.67 -13.52
CA ASP A 137 2.46 36.84 -14.37
C ASP A 137 1.11 37.54 -14.22
N SER A 138 1.10 38.66 -13.55
CA SER A 138 -0.10 39.48 -13.34
C SER A 138 -0.68 40.11 -14.62
N THR A 139 0.13 40.20 -15.69
CA THR A 139 -0.31 40.76 -16.98
C THR A 139 -1.09 39.72 -17.78
N LEU A 140 -0.66 38.47 -17.71
CA LEU A 140 -1.25 37.35 -18.45
C LEU A 140 -2.27 36.55 -17.61
N ASP A 141 -2.37 36.85 -16.30
CA ASP A 141 -3.14 36.07 -15.32
C ASP A 141 -2.83 34.58 -15.42
N SER A 142 -1.55 34.22 -15.43
CA SER A 142 -1.09 32.86 -15.61
C SER A 142 0.26 32.62 -14.96
N TYR A 143 0.57 31.35 -14.70
CA TYR A 143 1.85 30.94 -14.16
C TYR A 143 2.79 30.50 -15.26
N TYR A 144 4.07 30.77 -15.07
CA TYR A 144 5.16 30.36 -15.94
C TYR A 144 6.28 29.66 -15.14
N THR A 145 7.17 28.97 -15.86
CA THR A 145 8.26 28.20 -15.25
C THR A 145 9.50 29.05 -15.00
N ASN A 146 10.16 28.79 -13.86
CA ASN A 146 11.52 29.23 -13.57
C ASN A 146 12.57 28.14 -13.86
N VAL A 147 12.19 27.00 -14.41
CA VAL A 147 13.12 25.95 -14.82
C VAL A 147 13.55 26.18 -16.27
N PRO A 148 14.86 26.34 -16.57
CA PRO A 148 15.31 26.54 -17.94
C PRO A 148 14.94 25.38 -18.86
N ASN A 149 14.24 25.67 -19.96
CA ASN A 149 13.49 24.71 -20.78
C ASN A 149 14.27 24.09 -21.95
N THR A 150 15.58 23.87 -21.79
CA THR A 150 16.43 23.30 -22.85
C THR A 150 16.51 21.77 -22.84
N GLY A 151 15.68 21.08 -22.03
CA GLY A 151 15.72 19.63 -21.84
C GLY A 151 16.80 19.19 -20.87
N ASN A 152 17.16 17.89 -20.91
CA ASN A 152 18.22 17.30 -20.09
C ASN A 152 17.97 17.38 -18.57
N TYR A 153 16.77 17.06 -18.17
CA TYR A 153 16.40 16.97 -16.77
C TYR A 153 16.75 15.60 -16.21
N TYR A 154 17.75 15.53 -15.31
CA TYR A 154 18.00 14.30 -14.59
C TYR A 154 16.93 14.11 -13.54
N HIS A 155 16.20 13.01 -13.61
CA HIS A 155 15.20 12.59 -12.63
C HIS A 155 15.70 11.40 -11.83
N ARG A 156 15.43 11.40 -10.54
CA ARG A 156 15.53 10.24 -9.66
C ARG A 156 14.28 10.16 -8.81
N ASN A 157 13.41 9.20 -9.11
CA ASN A 157 12.23 8.91 -8.31
C ASN A 157 12.52 7.71 -7.41
N THR A 158 12.38 7.92 -6.11
CA THR A 158 12.52 6.89 -5.08
C THR A 158 11.16 6.64 -4.46
N ILE A 159 10.69 5.41 -4.46
CA ILE A 159 9.45 4.99 -3.83
C ILE A 159 9.79 3.95 -2.77
N GLN A 160 9.39 4.19 -1.53
CA GLN A 160 9.48 3.24 -0.44
C GLN A 160 8.06 2.98 0.06
N ALA A 161 7.65 1.71 0.03
CA ALA A 161 6.43 1.25 0.65
C ALA A 161 6.78 0.42 1.88
N LYS A 162 6.00 0.56 2.95
CA LYS A 162 6.10 -0.24 4.17
C LYS A 162 4.74 -0.53 4.72
N GLY A 163 4.65 -1.67 5.46
CA GLY A 163 3.42 -2.03 6.13
C GLY A 163 2.87 -3.38 5.73
N TYR A 164 1.65 -3.65 6.15
CA TYR A 164 1.06 -4.97 5.98
C TYR A 164 -0.47 -4.95 6.05
N ASN A 165 -1.08 -6.02 5.50
CA ASN A 165 -2.45 -6.40 5.82
C ASN A 165 -2.41 -7.57 6.78
N GLY A 166 -2.90 -7.35 8.01
CA GLY A 166 -3.06 -8.39 8.99
C GLY A 166 -4.51 -8.91 9.05
N LYS A 167 -4.64 -10.17 9.44
CA LYS A 167 -5.95 -10.80 9.68
C LYS A 167 -5.92 -11.58 10.98
N PHE A 168 -6.84 -11.27 11.87
CA PHE A 168 -7.12 -12.06 13.06
C PHE A 168 -8.39 -12.89 12.83
N THR A 169 -8.30 -14.19 13.04
CA THR A 169 -9.39 -15.14 12.82
C THR A 169 -9.76 -15.83 14.13
N ALA A 170 -11.04 -15.77 14.50
CA ALA A 170 -11.64 -16.65 15.50
C ALA A 170 -12.44 -17.72 14.76
N ASN A 171 -12.09 -18.98 15.00
CA ASN A 171 -12.69 -20.15 14.35
C ASN A 171 -13.49 -20.96 15.36
N PHE A 172 -14.68 -21.39 14.93
CA PHE A 172 -15.53 -22.35 15.65
C PHE A 172 -15.87 -23.49 14.70
N SER A 173 -15.69 -24.74 15.14
CA SER A 173 -16.07 -25.87 14.34
C SER A 173 -16.52 -27.07 15.18
N GLY A 174 -17.21 -27.99 14.54
CA GLY A 174 -17.68 -29.21 15.16
C GLY A 174 -17.71 -30.39 14.19
N ALA A 175 -17.59 -31.60 14.73
CA ALA A 175 -17.72 -32.88 14.02
C ALA A 175 -18.94 -33.64 14.49
N TYR A 176 -19.82 -33.96 13.53
CA TYR A 176 -20.99 -34.76 13.74
C TYR A 176 -20.77 -36.19 13.21
N GLU A 177 -20.90 -37.19 14.08
CA GLU A 177 -20.71 -38.63 13.79
C GLU A 177 -19.41 -38.98 13.05
N ASP A 178 -18.37 -38.15 13.21
CA ASP A 178 -17.09 -38.24 12.50
C ASP A 178 -17.21 -38.29 10.96
N LYS A 179 -18.35 -37.85 10.43
CA LYS A 179 -18.65 -37.82 9.00
C LYS A 179 -18.84 -36.44 8.47
N LEU A 180 -19.54 -35.57 9.19
CA LEU A 180 -19.79 -34.19 8.79
C LEU A 180 -19.06 -33.23 9.72
N TYR A 181 -18.24 -32.37 9.15
CA TYR A 181 -17.53 -31.32 9.85
C TYR A 181 -18.08 -29.98 9.37
N LEU A 182 -18.46 -29.12 10.29
CA LEU A 182 -18.95 -27.77 10.02
C LEU A 182 -18.09 -26.78 10.74
N GLY A 183 -17.89 -25.60 10.15
CA GLY A 183 -17.07 -24.56 10.75
C GLY A 183 -17.43 -23.17 10.27
N MET A 184 -17.07 -22.21 11.10
CA MET A 184 -17.22 -20.77 10.83
C MET A 184 -15.98 -20.04 11.30
N ASN A 185 -15.52 -19.08 10.49
CA ASN A 185 -14.53 -18.07 10.89
C ASN A 185 -15.18 -16.70 10.98
N MET A 186 -14.80 -15.97 12.01
CA MET A 186 -14.98 -14.52 12.10
C MET A 186 -13.60 -13.87 11.91
N ASN A 187 -13.45 -13.05 10.89
CA ASN A 187 -12.18 -12.43 10.54
C ASN A 187 -12.23 -10.93 10.77
N LEU A 188 -11.26 -10.42 11.52
CA LEU A 188 -10.96 -9.02 11.64
C LEU A 188 -9.71 -8.73 10.81
N HIS A 189 -9.84 -7.83 9.86
CA HIS A 189 -8.76 -7.40 8.98
C HIS A 189 -8.28 -6.01 9.41
N PHE A 190 -7.00 -5.74 9.26
CA PHE A 190 -6.43 -4.43 9.50
C PHE A 190 -5.33 -4.16 8.49
N THR A 191 -5.27 -2.91 8.08
CA THR A 191 -4.32 -2.37 7.12
C THR A 191 -3.52 -1.29 7.79
N ASP A 192 -2.22 -1.34 7.62
CA ASP A 192 -1.26 -0.30 7.99
C ASP A 192 -0.27 -0.19 6.83
N TYR A 193 -0.28 0.94 6.11
CA TYR A 193 0.48 1.11 4.88
C TYR A 193 0.99 2.54 4.76
N VAL A 194 2.30 2.69 4.64
CA VAL A 194 2.97 3.96 4.34
C VAL A 194 3.63 3.86 2.99
N ARG A 195 3.40 4.83 2.13
CA ARG A 195 4.10 5.01 0.86
C ARG A 195 4.75 6.37 0.81
N SER A 196 6.08 6.39 0.94
CA SER A 196 6.89 7.59 0.76
C SER A 196 7.43 7.63 -0.67
N SER A 197 7.30 8.76 -1.36
CA SER A 197 7.90 8.99 -2.66
C SER A 197 8.68 10.30 -2.67
N SER A 198 9.86 10.27 -3.28
CA SER A 198 10.75 11.43 -3.42
C SER A 198 11.21 11.53 -4.86
N LEU A 199 10.73 12.55 -5.56
CA LEU A 199 11.20 12.91 -6.90
C LEU A 199 12.26 14.00 -6.77
N TYR A 200 13.49 13.64 -7.11
CA TYR A 200 14.59 14.61 -7.27
C TYR A 200 14.79 14.88 -8.75
N GLU A 201 14.95 16.17 -9.07
CA GLU A 201 15.32 16.65 -10.39
C GLU A 201 16.55 17.56 -10.30
N SER A 202 17.40 17.50 -11.31
CA SER A 202 18.45 18.49 -11.52
C SER A 202 18.72 18.68 -13.01
N ASN A 203 19.16 19.89 -13.36
CA ASN A 203 19.59 20.23 -14.71
C ASN A 203 20.85 21.09 -14.67
N SER A 204 21.59 21.09 -15.77
CA SER A 204 22.76 21.96 -16.01
C SER A 204 22.48 22.94 -17.14
N ASN A 205 21.23 23.27 -17.35
CA ASN A 205 20.79 24.19 -18.39
C ASN A 205 21.31 25.61 -18.11
N THR A 206 21.53 26.39 -19.14
CA THR A 206 21.97 27.78 -19.00
C THR A 206 20.92 28.58 -18.26
N PRO A 207 21.26 29.23 -17.14
CA PRO A 207 20.32 30.07 -16.41
C PRO A 207 19.74 31.18 -17.30
N TYR A 208 18.54 31.63 -17.00
CA TYR A 208 17.96 32.81 -17.63
C TYR A 208 18.84 34.06 -17.35
N PRO A 209 18.90 34.98 -18.29
CA PRO A 209 19.73 36.18 -18.14
C PRO A 209 19.24 37.13 -17.04
N THR A 210 17.99 36.98 -16.63
CA THR A 210 17.33 37.73 -15.55
C THR A 210 16.44 36.82 -14.75
N ASP A 211 16.10 37.22 -13.52
CA ASP A 211 15.15 36.58 -12.64
C ASP A 211 15.61 35.20 -12.13
N PHE A 212 14.69 34.33 -11.82
CA PHE A 212 14.97 33.03 -11.22
C PHE A 212 15.29 31.97 -12.28
N SER A 213 16.22 31.08 -11.93
CA SER A 213 16.53 29.87 -12.71
C SER A 213 16.73 28.70 -11.76
N VAL A 214 15.79 27.80 -11.71
CA VAL A 214 15.87 26.60 -10.85
C VAL A 214 16.75 25.55 -11.50
N ASN A 215 17.79 25.10 -10.78
CA ASN A 215 18.72 24.07 -11.25
C ASN A 215 18.51 22.70 -10.61
N SER A 216 17.86 22.64 -9.47
CA SER A 216 17.43 21.37 -8.88
C SER A 216 16.23 21.55 -7.95
N ALA A 217 15.43 20.50 -7.83
CA ALA A 217 14.32 20.45 -6.90
C ALA A 217 14.10 19.02 -6.38
N ARG A 218 13.45 18.91 -5.22
CA ARG A 218 13.04 17.66 -4.60
C ARG A 218 11.63 17.80 -4.08
N PHE A 219 10.73 16.95 -4.58
CA PHE A 219 9.35 16.89 -4.14
C PHE A 219 9.10 15.56 -3.41
N ASN A 220 8.66 15.64 -2.16
CA ASN A 220 8.38 14.51 -1.31
C ASN A 220 6.89 14.41 -1.03
N ASN A 221 6.37 13.19 -1.07
CA ASN A 221 5.01 12.85 -0.69
C ASN A 221 5.04 11.64 0.22
N GLU A 222 4.27 11.66 1.29
CA GLU A 222 4.04 10.50 2.15
C GLU A 222 2.54 10.30 2.31
N LEU A 223 2.08 9.15 1.85
CA LEU A 223 0.70 8.69 1.99
C LEU A 223 0.65 7.59 3.04
N TYR A 224 -0.13 7.82 4.10
CA TYR A 224 -0.42 6.82 5.11
C TYR A 224 -1.86 6.35 4.96
N THR A 225 -2.04 5.04 4.69
CA THR A 225 -3.35 4.39 4.58
C THR A 225 -3.52 3.41 5.72
N TYR A 226 -4.57 3.57 6.51
CA TYR A 226 -4.85 2.68 7.62
C TYR A 226 -6.34 2.41 7.76
N GLY A 227 -6.66 1.28 8.41
CA GLY A 227 -8.04 0.96 8.68
C GLY A 227 -8.29 -0.50 9.01
N SER A 228 -9.55 -0.89 9.03
CA SER A 228 -9.96 -2.23 9.40
C SER A 228 -11.09 -2.75 8.51
N GLY A 229 -11.26 -4.06 8.53
CA GLY A 229 -12.33 -4.75 7.81
C GLY A 229 -12.83 -5.96 8.54
N PHE A 230 -13.94 -6.50 8.06
CA PHE A 230 -14.58 -7.68 8.61
C PHE A 230 -15.02 -8.62 7.49
N SER A 231 -14.87 -9.92 7.69
CA SER A 231 -15.45 -10.97 6.84
C SER A 231 -15.84 -12.22 7.64
N LEU A 232 -16.67 -13.05 7.05
CA LEU A 232 -17.06 -14.35 7.59
C LEU A 232 -16.73 -15.46 6.59
N ASN A 233 -16.28 -16.61 7.11
CA ASN A 233 -16.16 -17.82 6.30
C ASN A 233 -17.04 -18.91 6.90
N LEU A 234 -17.75 -19.62 6.06
CA LEU A 234 -18.50 -20.82 6.40
C LEU A 234 -17.87 -22.01 5.67
N GLY A 235 -17.78 -23.13 6.34
CA GLY A 235 -17.18 -24.32 5.75
C GLY A 235 -17.85 -25.61 6.19
N ALA A 236 -17.88 -26.58 5.27
CA ALA A 236 -18.31 -27.94 5.50
C ALA A 236 -17.31 -28.90 4.88
N ILE A 237 -17.06 -30.03 5.57
CA ILE A 237 -16.30 -31.15 5.03
C ILE A 237 -17.13 -32.41 5.31
N TYR A 238 -17.35 -33.21 4.27
CA TYR A 238 -18.09 -34.47 4.37
C TYR A 238 -17.17 -35.65 4.00
N LYS A 239 -17.09 -36.60 4.91
CA LYS A 239 -16.40 -37.88 4.72
C LYS A 239 -17.36 -38.86 4.01
N ALA A 240 -17.33 -38.85 2.68
CA ALA A 240 -18.24 -39.66 1.85
C ALA A 240 -17.94 -41.15 2.00
N THR A 241 -16.66 -41.53 2.11
CA THR A 241 -16.16 -42.87 2.44
C THR A 241 -14.94 -42.76 3.35
N ASP A 242 -14.38 -43.88 3.78
CA ASP A 242 -13.12 -43.85 4.55
C ASP A 242 -11.98 -43.23 3.78
N ASN A 243 -12.02 -43.30 2.45
CA ASN A 243 -10.95 -42.82 1.56
C ASN A 243 -11.30 -41.51 0.86
N VAL A 244 -12.57 -41.07 0.81
CA VAL A 244 -13.02 -39.91 0.06
C VAL A 244 -13.59 -38.83 0.97
N ARG A 245 -13.08 -37.61 0.86
CA ARG A 245 -13.63 -36.45 1.53
C ARG A 245 -13.92 -35.35 0.50
N VAL A 246 -15.02 -34.64 0.68
CA VAL A 246 -15.38 -33.46 -0.12
C VAL A 246 -15.58 -32.30 0.81
N GLY A 247 -15.15 -31.13 0.37
CA GLY A 247 -15.22 -29.90 1.13
C GLY A 247 -15.84 -28.78 0.32
N LEU A 248 -16.60 -27.92 1.00
CA LEU A 248 -17.13 -26.67 0.46
C LEU A 248 -16.88 -25.56 1.47
N ALA A 249 -16.41 -24.43 1.01
CA ALA A 249 -16.24 -23.25 1.84
C ALA A 249 -16.70 -22.00 1.11
N TYR A 250 -17.35 -21.11 1.83
CA TYR A 250 -17.78 -19.79 1.34
C TYR A 250 -17.19 -18.72 2.23
N GLU A 251 -16.54 -17.75 1.60
CA GLU A 251 -16.03 -16.53 2.21
C GLU A 251 -16.86 -15.35 1.73
N THR A 252 -17.41 -14.57 2.67
CA THR A 252 -18.12 -13.35 2.33
C THR A 252 -17.15 -12.32 1.74
N PRO A 253 -17.63 -11.27 1.09
CA PRO A 253 -16.82 -10.09 0.89
C PRO A 253 -16.19 -9.63 2.21
N THR A 254 -15.00 -9.05 2.12
CA THR A 254 -14.43 -8.26 3.23
C THR A 254 -14.86 -6.81 3.06
N TRP A 255 -15.50 -6.26 4.08
CA TRP A 255 -15.91 -4.86 4.12
C TRP A 255 -14.87 -4.06 4.89
N TYR A 256 -14.05 -3.30 4.16
CA TYR A 256 -13.04 -2.39 4.71
C TYR A 256 -13.58 -0.99 4.90
N ARG A 257 -13.09 -0.31 5.94
CA ARG A 257 -13.13 1.15 6.10
C ARG A 257 -11.69 1.63 6.23
N LEU A 258 -11.27 2.48 5.30
CA LEU A 258 -9.91 2.96 5.20
C LEU A 258 -9.89 4.49 5.28
N ASN A 259 -8.78 5.00 5.80
CA ASN A 259 -8.49 6.42 5.90
C ASN A 259 -7.15 6.67 5.25
N ASP A 260 -7.00 7.81 4.58
CA ASP A 260 -5.76 8.26 3.97
C ASP A 260 -5.35 9.59 4.58
N GLU A 261 -4.06 9.71 4.86
CA GLU A 261 -3.39 10.93 5.30
C GLU A 261 -2.22 11.21 4.35
N LEU A 262 -2.15 12.45 3.84
CA LEU A 262 -1.10 12.87 2.93
C LEU A 262 -0.30 14.03 3.52
N THR A 263 1.01 13.89 3.54
CA THR A 263 1.95 14.99 3.81
C THR A 263 2.83 15.24 2.60
N GLN A 264 3.17 16.51 2.38
CA GLN A 264 3.99 16.92 1.24
C GLN A 264 5.03 17.95 1.67
N SER A 265 6.19 17.90 1.01
CA SER A 265 7.21 18.94 1.13
C SER A 265 7.98 19.08 -0.18
N ILE A 266 8.53 20.28 -0.40
CA ILE A 266 9.32 20.56 -1.59
C ILE A 266 10.53 21.42 -1.23
N SER A 267 11.63 21.21 -1.92
CA SER A 267 12.79 22.10 -1.85
C SER A 267 13.38 22.33 -3.24
N SER A 268 13.96 23.50 -3.45
CA SER A 268 14.65 23.83 -4.69
C SER A 268 15.95 24.57 -4.43
N ASN A 269 16.86 24.49 -5.39
CA ASN A 269 18.01 25.38 -5.48
C ASN A 269 17.88 26.17 -6.77
N TYR A 270 18.17 27.44 -6.68
CA TYR A 270 18.02 28.38 -7.80
C TYR A 270 19.15 29.42 -7.88
N ILE A 271 19.26 30.04 -9.02
CA ILE A 271 20.08 31.21 -9.25
C ILE A 271 19.12 32.37 -9.52
N TYR A 272 19.27 33.47 -8.80
CA TYR A 272 18.58 34.73 -9.09
C TYR A 272 19.55 35.70 -9.72
N THR A 273 19.25 36.20 -10.93
CA THR A 273 20.00 37.18 -11.63
C THR A 273 19.26 38.53 -11.61
N ASN A 274 19.82 39.49 -10.94
CA ASN A 274 19.19 40.81 -10.83
C ASN A 274 19.12 41.50 -12.21
N PRO A 275 17.93 41.86 -12.70
CA PRO A 275 17.75 42.42 -14.03
C PRO A 275 18.42 43.78 -14.22
N SER A 276 18.66 44.54 -13.14
CA SER A 276 19.27 45.87 -13.20
C SER A 276 20.80 45.85 -13.14
N THR A 277 21.40 44.87 -12.45
CA THR A 277 22.85 44.81 -12.21
C THR A 277 23.52 43.62 -12.88
N SER A 278 22.75 42.66 -13.40
CA SER A 278 23.22 41.37 -13.96
C SER A 278 24.08 40.59 -12.96
N ILE A 279 23.94 40.85 -11.66
CA ILE A 279 24.62 40.08 -10.61
C ILE A 279 23.77 38.85 -10.28
N SER A 280 24.40 37.70 -10.31
CA SER A 280 23.74 36.40 -9.99
C SER A 280 24.10 35.97 -8.58
N ASN A 281 23.09 35.49 -7.83
CA ASN A 281 23.22 34.91 -6.50
C ASN A 281 22.52 33.57 -6.44
N SER A 282 23.14 32.60 -5.80
CA SER A 282 22.50 31.32 -5.54
C SER A 282 21.59 31.39 -4.31
N GLY A 283 20.45 30.75 -4.38
CA GLY A 283 19.49 30.61 -3.27
C GLY A 283 18.92 29.24 -3.16
N GLN A 284 18.20 28.99 -2.04
CA GLN A 284 17.49 27.76 -1.76
C GLN A 284 16.12 28.09 -1.17
N ALA A 285 15.09 27.38 -1.60
CA ALA A 285 13.79 27.35 -0.96
C ALA A 285 13.55 25.96 -0.35
N SER A 286 12.95 25.92 0.84
CA SER A 286 12.59 24.67 1.52
C SER A 286 11.25 24.86 2.17
N ILE A 287 10.24 24.23 1.61
CA ILE A 287 8.83 24.38 1.97
C ILE A 287 8.35 23.06 2.61
N ASN A 288 8.02 23.13 3.88
CA ASN A 288 7.34 22.07 4.60
C ASN A 288 6.15 22.68 5.35
N PRO A 289 4.94 22.55 4.81
CA PRO A 289 3.77 23.14 5.44
C PRO A 289 3.45 22.57 6.81
N ASN A 290 3.99 21.38 7.15
CA ASN A 290 3.64 20.62 8.37
C ASN A 290 2.13 20.38 8.52
N VAL A 291 1.44 20.26 7.41
CA VAL A 291 0.00 19.99 7.33
C VAL A 291 -0.20 18.54 6.90
N VAL A 292 -1.07 17.85 7.62
CA VAL A 292 -1.56 16.51 7.25
C VAL A 292 -2.93 16.68 6.60
N ASN A 293 -3.03 16.36 5.32
CA ASN A 293 -4.29 16.31 4.62
C ASN A 293 -4.99 15.00 4.94
N VAL A 294 -6.03 15.06 5.76
CA VAL A 294 -6.85 13.90 6.15
C VAL A 294 -8.01 13.78 5.19
N TYR A 295 -8.08 12.67 4.46
CA TYR A 295 -9.17 12.40 3.53
C TYR A 295 -10.36 11.74 4.22
N PRO A 296 -11.59 11.94 3.71
CA PRO A 296 -12.77 11.26 4.23
C PRO A 296 -12.62 9.74 4.19
N THR A 297 -13.07 9.07 5.26
CA THR A 297 -13.11 7.60 5.31
C THR A 297 -13.86 7.03 4.13
N TYR A 298 -13.25 6.08 3.43
CA TYR A 298 -13.87 5.39 2.29
C TYR A 298 -14.02 3.89 2.56
N LYS A 299 -14.87 3.26 1.76
CA LYS A 299 -15.18 1.83 1.90
C LYS A 299 -14.68 1.07 0.69
N ILE A 300 -14.02 -0.07 0.95
CA ILE A 300 -13.66 -1.04 -0.07
C ILE A 300 -14.37 -2.36 0.27
N GLN A 301 -14.93 -3.00 -0.75
CA GLN A 301 -15.51 -4.32 -0.64
C GLN A 301 -14.80 -5.26 -1.60
N THR A 302 -14.23 -6.37 -1.07
CA THR A 302 -13.63 -7.41 -1.89
C THR A 302 -14.70 -8.35 -2.46
N PRO A 303 -14.42 -9.10 -3.52
CA PRO A 303 -15.30 -10.17 -3.98
C PRO A 303 -15.48 -11.26 -2.91
N SER A 304 -16.63 -11.93 -2.91
CA SER A 304 -16.83 -13.20 -2.19
C SER A 304 -16.08 -14.35 -2.89
N LYS A 305 -15.79 -15.41 -2.14
CA LYS A 305 -15.08 -16.58 -2.68
C LYS A 305 -15.81 -17.85 -2.31
N LEU A 306 -16.03 -18.72 -3.29
CA LEU A 306 -16.51 -20.08 -3.12
C LEU A 306 -15.38 -21.05 -3.44
N THR A 307 -15.10 -21.99 -2.54
CA THR A 307 -14.06 -23.01 -2.69
C THR A 307 -14.66 -24.39 -2.56
N ALA A 308 -14.48 -25.23 -3.58
CA ALA A 308 -14.80 -26.66 -3.53
C ALA A 308 -13.49 -27.45 -3.49
N SER A 309 -13.45 -28.54 -2.75
CA SER A 309 -12.27 -29.38 -2.62
C SER A 309 -12.64 -30.87 -2.54
N GLY A 310 -11.73 -31.72 -3.01
CA GLY A 310 -11.83 -33.15 -2.93
C GLY A 310 -10.51 -33.75 -2.45
N THR A 311 -10.58 -34.76 -1.59
CA THR A 311 -9.41 -35.51 -1.09
C THR A 311 -9.61 -36.97 -1.22
N PHE A 312 -8.63 -37.69 -1.76
CA PHE A 312 -8.58 -39.16 -1.81
C PHE A 312 -7.39 -39.65 -0.98
N LEU A 313 -7.69 -40.60 -0.06
CA LEU A 313 -6.70 -41.21 0.82
C LEU A 313 -6.30 -42.59 0.28
N PHE A 314 -5.03 -42.83 0.08
CA PHE A 314 -4.47 -44.15 -0.30
C PHE A 314 -4.10 -44.97 0.93
N GLY A 315 -5.07 -45.20 1.83
CA GLY A 315 -4.83 -45.82 3.14
C GLY A 315 -3.82 -45.04 3.97
N LYS A 316 -2.73 -45.69 4.43
CA LYS A 316 -1.64 -45.07 5.19
C LYS A 316 -0.48 -44.57 4.30
N LYS A 317 -0.57 -44.74 2.96
CA LYS A 317 0.57 -44.51 2.03
C LYS A 317 0.63 -43.08 1.48
N GLY A 318 -0.48 -42.36 1.47
CA GLY A 318 -0.50 -40.98 0.93
C GLY A 318 -1.93 -40.45 0.75
N LEU A 319 -2.00 -39.21 0.30
CA LEU A 319 -3.23 -38.51 -0.05
C LEU A 319 -3.04 -37.69 -1.33
N LEU A 320 -4.13 -37.53 -2.08
CA LEU A 320 -4.25 -36.58 -3.18
C LEU A 320 -5.37 -35.61 -2.83
N SER A 321 -5.14 -34.31 -2.97
CA SER A 321 -6.14 -33.26 -2.72
C SER A 321 -6.16 -32.30 -3.91
N VAL A 322 -7.38 -31.93 -4.31
CA VAL A 322 -7.66 -30.94 -5.36
C VAL A 322 -8.55 -29.84 -4.80
#